data_3d3766ace061a09d5ca256bfad884c72
#
_entry.id   3d3766ace061a09d5ca256bfad884c72
#
_cell.length_a   1.000
_cell.length_b   1.000
_cell.length_c   1.000
_cell.angle_alpha   90.00
_cell.angle_beta   90.00
_cell.angle_gamma   90.00
#
_symmetry.space_group_name_H-M   'P 1'
#
loop_
_entity.id
_entity.type
_entity.pdbx_description
1 polymer ?
#
loop_
_entity_poly.entity_id
_entity_poly.type
_entity_poly.pdbx_seq_one_letter_code
_entity_poly.pdbx_strand_id
1 'polypeptide(L)'
;GSCECEVAPSGPTHLELAEAWAPVWFHDTDDTSYASDYITAFDYDGDTVSHNNWENLFTPSADLSAVVYWSVIETLTHWYILYADFHPRDWTEDCDPLLPFLEPCHENDMEGAMVMVEKDDSEWGAFVLLATEAHNVLHVFRNDPAITAKATEHLEDVGVSFEATRHPKL
;
A
#
# COMPACT_ATOMS: atom_id res chain seq x y z
N GLY A 1 -34.13 -19.96 -28.58
CA GLY A 1 -32.90 -19.99 -27.82
C GLY A 1 -32.05 -18.79 -28.17
N SER A 2 -31.96 -17.79 -27.28
CA SER A 2 -30.99 -16.70 -27.39
C SER A 2 -29.62 -17.26 -27.04
N CYS A 3 -28.71 -17.32 -28.02
CA CYS A 3 -27.28 -17.45 -27.72
C CYS A 3 -26.83 -16.14 -27.09
N GLU A 4 -26.74 -16.07 -25.78
CA GLU A 4 -25.91 -15.10 -25.12
C GLU A 4 -24.44 -15.50 -25.37
N CYS A 5 -23.77 -14.76 -26.25
CA CYS A 5 -22.33 -14.81 -26.32
C CYS A 5 -21.81 -14.14 -25.05
N GLU A 6 -21.38 -14.88 -24.04
CA GLU A 6 -20.47 -14.38 -23.04
C GLU A 6 -19.18 -13.97 -23.78
N VAL A 7 -19.03 -12.68 -23.98
CA VAL A 7 -17.74 -12.11 -24.37
C VAL A 7 -16.86 -12.23 -23.14
N ALA A 8 -15.87 -13.11 -23.19
CA ALA A 8 -14.85 -13.15 -22.15
C ALA A 8 -14.26 -11.73 -22.01
N PRO A 9 -14.02 -11.24 -20.79
CA PRO A 9 -13.41 -9.93 -20.59
C PRO A 9 -12.10 -9.87 -21.36
N SER A 10 -11.93 -8.85 -22.19
CA SER A 10 -10.81 -8.72 -23.13
C SER A 10 -9.56 -8.11 -22.47
N GLY A 11 -9.30 -8.36 -21.21
CA GLY A 11 -8.18 -7.82 -20.46
C GLY A 11 -7.96 -8.55 -19.14
N PRO A 12 -6.90 -8.20 -18.39
CA PRO A 12 -6.60 -8.81 -17.11
C PRO A 12 -7.69 -8.51 -16.08
N THR A 13 -7.92 -9.43 -15.17
CA THR A 13 -8.77 -9.22 -14.00
C THR A 13 -8.12 -8.22 -13.03
N HIS A 14 -8.90 -7.66 -12.11
CA HIS A 14 -8.36 -6.77 -11.09
C HIS A 14 -7.34 -7.46 -10.17
N LEU A 15 -7.50 -8.75 -9.89
CA LEU A 15 -6.52 -9.52 -9.12
C LEU A 15 -5.20 -9.64 -9.90
N GLU A 16 -5.25 -10.03 -11.16
CA GLU A 16 -4.06 -10.14 -12.00
C GLU A 16 -3.33 -8.80 -12.16
N LEU A 17 -4.07 -7.67 -12.25
CA LEU A 17 -3.49 -6.34 -12.25
C LEU A 17 -2.80 -6.01 -10.92
N ALA A 18 -3.47 -6.31 -9.79
CA ALA A 18 -2.90 -6.08 -8.48
C ALA A 18 -1.64 -6.92 -8.24
N GLU A 19 -1.61 -8.18 -8.69
CA GLU A 19 -0.42 -9.03 -8.62
C GLU A 19 0.70 -8.54 -9.55
N ALA A 20 0.36 -8.14 -10.78
CA ALA A 20 1.35 -7.71 -11.78
C ALA A 20 2.06 -6.40 -11.40
N TRP A 21 1.39 -5.51 -10.69
CA TRP A 21 1.90 -4.20 -10.30
C TRP A 21 2.20 -4.10 -8.80
N ALA A 22 2.12 -5.19 -8.04
CA ALA A 22 2.39 -5.20 -6.61
C ALA A 22 3.76 -4.56 -6.30
N PRO A 23 3.84 -3.58 -5.40
CA PRO A 23 5.12 -2.99 -5.00
C PRO A 23 6.00 -4.00 -4.26
N VAL A 24 7.31 -3.76 -4.32
CA VAL A 24 8.27 -4.37 -3.40
C VAL A 24 8.49 -3.37 -2.27
N TRP A 25 8.06 -3.74 -1.08
CA TRP A 25 8.16 -2.91 0.13
C TRP A 25 9.51 -3.13 0.82
N PHE A 26 10.19 -2.03 1.13
CA PHE A 26 11.40 -2.02 1.94
C PHE A 26 11.08 -1.33 3.26
N HIS A 27 10.83 -2.12 4.28
CA HIS A 27 10.55 -1.62 5.62
C HIS A 27 11.83 -1.46 6.43
N ASP A 28 11.98 -0.31 7.08
CA ASP A 28 12.97 -0.07 8.11
C ASP A 28 12.29 -0.32 9.46
N THR A 29 12.58 -1.44 10.09
CA THR A 29 11.95 -1.87 11.33
C THR A 29 12.76 -1.43 12.53
N ASP A 30 12.10 -1.01 13.62
CA ASP A 30 12.76 -0.66 14.87
C ASP A 30 13.48 -1.85 15.50
N ASP A 31 14.74 -1.64 15.91
CA ASP A 31 15.60 -2.67 16.50
C ASP A 31 15.08 -3.24 17.83
N THR A 32 14.26 -2.48 18.57
CA THR A 32 13.77 -2.84 19.91
C THR A 32 12.41 -3.51 19.90
N SER A 33 11.57 -3.20 18.90
CA SER A 33 10.20 -3.72 18.77
C SER A 33 9.82 -4.01 17.32
N TYR A 34 10.69 -4.68 16.60
CA TYR A 34 10.51 -4.94 15.16
C TYR A 34 9.14 -5.54 14.78
N ALA A 35 8.50 -6.28 15.67
CA ALA A 35 7.18 -6.85 15.42
C ALA A 35 6.06 -5.78 15.34
N SER A 36 6.28 -4.58 15.88
CA SER A 36 5.35 -3.46 15.79
C SER A 36 5.19 -2.96 14.36
N ASP A 37 6.27 -3.03 13.57
CA ASP A 37 6.34 -2.54 12.20
C ASP A 37 6.01 -3.64 11.16
N TYR A 38 5.57 -4.82 11.60
CA TYR A 38 5.17 -5.86 10.66
C TYR A 38 3.87 -5.48 9.96
N ILE A 39 3.85 -5.61 8.65
CA ILE A 39 2.60 -5.54 7.88
C ILE A 39 1.79 -6.80 8.14
N THR A 40 0.56 -6.64 8.63
CA THR A 40 -0.26 -7.77 9.04
C THR A 40 -1.75 -7.56 8.70
N ALA A 41 -2.57 -8.56 8.98
CA ALA A 41 -4.01 -8.39 8.88
C ALA A 41 -4.53 -7.48 10.01
N PHE A 42 -5.57 -6.71 9.72
CA PHE A 42 -6.22 -5.84 10.72
C PHE A 42 -6.77 -6.63 11.92
N ASP A 43 -7.20 -7.87 11.70
CA ASP A 43 -7.70 -8.81 12.70
C ASP A 43 -6.64 -9.85 13.14
N TYR A 44 -5.37 -9.47 13.12
CA TYR A 44 -4.22 -10.33 13.41
C TYR A 44 -4.29 -10.99 14.80
N ASP A 45 -4.98 -10.38 15.73
CA ASP A 45 -5.18 -10.86 17.10
C ASP A 45 -6.44 -11.72 17.28
N GLY A 46 -7.23 -11.87 16.21
CA GLY A 46 -8.45 -12.67 16.14
C GLY A 46 -9.75 -11.89 16.37
N ASP A 47 -9.67 -10.55 16.45
CA ASP A 47 -10.86 -9.69 16.51
C ASP A 47 -10.72 -8.44 15.62
N THR A 48 -11.68 -7.55 15.62
CA THR A 48 -11.68 -6.30 14.85
C THR A 48 -11.80 -5.06 15.75
N VAL A 49 -11.40 -5.21 17.01
CA VAL A 49 -11.43 -4.14 18.01
C VAL A 49 -10.14 -3.34 17.93
N SER A 50 -10.17 -2.21 17.28
CA SER A 50 -8.98 -1.42 16.93
C SER A 50 -8.30 -0.67 18.09
N HIS A 51 -8.82 -0.75 19.31
CA HIS A 51 -8.28 -0.04 20.48
C HIS A 51 -7.66 -0.97 21.53
N ASN A 52 -7.29 -2.19 21.14
CA ASN A 52 -6.60 -3.18 21.96
C ASN A 52 -5.37 -3.76 21.22
N ASN A 53 -5.05 -3.26 20.05
CA ASN A 53 -3.94 -3.72 19.23
C ASN A 53 -2.58 -3.49 19.91
N TRP A 54 -2.49 -2.43 20.73
CA TRP A 54 -1.27 -2.16 21.48
C TRP A 54 -0.90 -3.29 22.46
N GLU A 55 -1.89 -3.82 23.18
CA GLU A 55 -1.71 -4.89 24.16
C GLU A 55 -1.62 -6.27 23.49
N ASN A 56 -2.33 -6.45 22.37
CA ASN A 56 -2.50 -7.77 21.77
C ASN A 56 -1.35 -8.20 20.87
N LEU A 57 -0.44 -7.29 20.49
CA LEU A 57 0.69 -7.57 19.57
C LEU A 57 1.53 -8.80 20.00
N PHE A 58 1.73 -8.99 21.31
CA PHE A 58 2.58 -10.07 21.83
C PHE A 58 1.78 -11.24 22.41
N THR A 59 0.48 -11.33 22.15
CA THR A 59 -0.30 -12.47 22.59
C THR A 59 0.05 -13.72 21.78
N PRO A 60 -0.04 -14.93 22.37
CA PRO A 60 0.28 -16.16 21.65
C PRO A 60 -0.65 -16.47 20.46
N SER A 61 -1.80 -15.80 20.38
CA SER A 61 -2.79 -15.95 19.30
C SER A 61 -2.59 -14.97 18.17
N ALA A 62 -1.69 -14.00 18.30
CA ALA A 62 -1.42 -13.02 17.25
C ALA A 62 -0.80 -13.69 16.01
N ASP A 63 -1.42 -13.50 14.86
CA ASP A 63 -0.91 -13.94 13.56
C ASP A 63 -0.29 -12.73 12.83
N LEU A 64 1.02 -12.61 12.92
CA LEU A 64 1.79 -11.53 12.29
C LEU A 64 2.22 -11.90 10.85
N SER A 65 1.50 -12.78 10.19
CA SER A 65 1.73 -13.08 8.77
C SER A 65 1.49 -11.84 7.92
N ALA A 66 2.37 -11.58 6.98
CA ALA A 66 2.29 -10.41 6.11
C ALA A 66 1.01 -10.41 5.25
N VAL A 67 0.26 -9.32 5.33
CA VAL A 67 -0.95 -9.09 4.53
C VAL A 67 -0.88 -7.70 3.91
N VAL A 68 -1.15 -7.62 2.60
CA VAL A 68 -1.33 -6.34 1.89
C VAL A 68 -2.75 -6.31 1.33
N TYR A 69 -3.47 -5.25 1.64
CA TYR A 69 -4.78 -4.99 1.07
C TYR A 69 -4.63 -4.31 -0.29
N TRP A 70 -5.54 -4.58 -1.19
CA TRP A 70 -5.52 -3.93 -2.49
C TRP A 70 -6.92 -3.62 -3.02
N SER A 71 -6.98 -2.65 -3.92
CA SER A 71 -8.18 -2.30 -4.68
C SER A 71 -7.81 -1.75 -6.05
N VAL A 72 -8.65 -1.94 -7.05
CA VAL A 72 -8.46 -1.39 -8.39
C VAL A 72 -9.64 -0.51 -8.75
N ILE A 73 -9.35 0.73 -9.12
CA ILE A 73 -10.31 1.66 -9.73
C ILE A 73 -10.00 1.70 -11.22
N GLU A 74 -10.98 1.30 -12.02
CA GLU A 74 -10.83 1.25 -13.47
C GLU A 74 -11.57 2.42 -14.13
N THR A 75 -10.90 3.07 -15.06
CA THR A 75 -11.48 4.09 -15.95
C THR A 75 -11.37 3.66 -17.41
N LEU A 76 -11.82 4.49 -18.33
CA LEU A 76 -11.67 4.19 -19.77
C LEU A 76 -10.22 4.13 -20.22
N THR A 77 -9.34 4.90 -19.58
CA THR A 77 -7.94 5.11 -20.02
C THR A 77 -6.90 4.64 -19.02
N HIS A 78 -7.26 4.43 -17.77
CA HIS A 78 -6.29 4.10 -16.71
C HIS A 78 -6.86 3.08 -15.73
N TRP A 79 -5.92 2.37 -15.07
CA TRP A 79 -6.14 1.67 -13.81
C TRP A 79 -5.41 2.42 -12.70
N TYR A 80 -6.08 2.58 -11.56
CA TYR A 80 -5.51 3.08 -10.31
C TYR A 80 -5.50 1.90 -9.35
N ILE A 81 -4.32 1.36 -9.07
CA ILE A 81 -4.13 0.17 -8.26
C ILE A 81 -3.63 0.62 -6.91
N LEU A 82 -4.48 0.49 -5.90
CA LEU A 82 -4.20 0.91 -4.55
C LEU A 82 -3.74 -0.30 -3.74
N TYR A 83 -2.73 -0.07 -2.92
CA TYR A 83 -2.23 -1.02 -1.93
C TYR A 83 -2.23 -0.33 -0.58
N ALA A 84 -2.56 -1.09 0.46
CA ALA A 84 -2.49 -0.61 1.83
C ALA A 84 -1.93 -1.72 2.71
N ASP A 85 -1.07 -1.35 3.62
CA ASP A 85 -0.56 -2.18 4.68
C ASP A 85 -1.05 -1.67 6.03
N PHE A 86 -1.13 -2.56 6.97
CA PHE A 86 -1.56 -2.28 8.32
C PHE A 86 -0.48 -2.73 9.29
N HIS A 87 -0.12 -1.81 10.20
CA HIS A 87 0.80 -2.05 11.29
C HIS A 87 0.03 -2.01 12.62
N PRO A 88 0.23 -2.98 13.52
CA PRO A 88 -0.40 -2.95 14.84
C PRO A 88 -0.07 -1.70 15.65
N ARG A 89 1.13 -1.14 15.43
CA ARG A 89 1.63 0.05 16.11
C ARG A 89 2.48 0.89 15.17
N ASP A 90 2.43 2.20 15.35
CA ASP A 90 3.52 3.11 15.02
C ASP A 90 4.43 3.20 16.27
N TRP A 91 5.66 2.72 16.16
CA TRP A 91 6.58 2.56 17.29
C TRP A 91 7.91 3.25 17.05
N THR A 92 8.38 3.94 18.06
CA THR A 92 9.77 4.42 18.17
C THR A 92 10.32 4.15 19.56
N GLU A 93 11.66 4.14 19.73
CA GLU A 93 12.30 4.02 21.05
C GLU A 93 11.89 5.11 22.04
N ASP A 94 11.41 6.25 21.54
CA ASP A 94 10.96 7.39 22.32
C ASP A 94 9.49 7.28 22.79
N CYS A 95 8.84 6.13 22.57
CA CYS A 95 7.47 5.89 23.04
C CYS A 95 7.43 5.80 24.57
N ASP A 96 6.96 6.86 25.24
CA ASP A 96 6.76 6.87 26.70
C ASP A 96 5.29 6.60 27.06
N PRO A 97 4.94 5.42 27.58
CA PRO A 97 3.57 5.08 27.95
C PRO A 97 2.99 5.98 29.07
N LEU A 98 3.82 6.83 29.69
CA LEU A 98 3.36 7.75 30.75
C LEU A 98 2.87 9.10 30.21
N LEU A 99 3.13 9.42 28.95
CA LEU A 99 2.79 10.69 28.31
C LEU A 99 2.04 10.52 26.96
N PRO A 100 0.93 9.77 26.93
CA PRO A 100 0.29 9.36 25.66
C PRO A 100 -0.24 10.50 24.78
N PHE A 101 -0.22 11.76 25.25
CA PHE A 101 -0.64 12.94 24.47
C PHE A 101 0.52 13.77 23.94
N LEU A 102 1.75 13.38 24.22
CA LEU A 102 2.96 14.02 23.70
C LEU A 102 3.72 13.11 22.74
N GLU A 103 3.20 11.91 22.50
CA GLU A 103 3.92 10.83 21.86
C GLU A 103 3.56 10.68 20.40
N PRO A 104 4.56 10.47 19.54
CA PRO A 104 4.32 10.13 18.14
C PRO A 104 3.75 8.72 17.96
N CYS A 105 3.77 7.88 19.01
CA CYS A 105 3.39 6.48 18.91
C CYS A 105 1.90 6.27 19.10
N HIS A 106 1.33 5.46 18.24
CA HIS A 106 -0.09 5.09 18.32
C HIS A 106 -0.30 3.65 17.84
N GLU A 107 -1.45 3.11 18.13
CA GLU A 107 -1.89 1.86 17.49
C GLU A 107 -2.62 2.15 16.18
N ASN A 108 -2.71 1.13 15.32
CA ASN A 108 -3.37 1.20 14.03
C ASN A 108 -2.73 2.19 13.06
N ASP A 109 -1.51 1.95 12.71
CA ASP A 109 -0.90 2.67 11.62
C ASP A 109 -1.27 2.03 10.28
N MET A 110 -1.57 2.85 9.30
CA MET A 110 -1.99 2.38 7.99
C MET A 110 -1.37 3.25 6.92
N GLU A 111 -0.49 2.64 6.13
CA GLU A 111 0.18 3.31 5.04
C GLU A 111 -0.33 2.78 3.69
N GLY A 112 0.01 3.47 2.62
CA GLY A 112 -0.49 3.06 1.34
C GLY A 112 0.32 3.57 0.15
N ALA A 113 0.13 2.87 -0.95
CA ALA A 113 0.67 3.23 -2.25
C ALA A 113 -0.41 3.12 -3.33
N MET A 114 -0.30 3.95 -4.34
CA MET A 114 -1.12 3.88 -5.54
C MET A 114 -0.22 3.83 -6.77
N VAL A 115 -0.38 2.80 -7.59
CA VAL A 115 0.23 2.70 -8.91
C VAL A 115 -0.81 3.12 -9.96
N MET A 116 -0.50 4.15 -10.72
CA MET A 116 -1.33 4.59 -11.84
C MET A 116 -0.76 4.01 -13.13
N VAL A 117 -1.60 3.33 -13.90
CA VAL A 117 -1.24 2.64 -15.14
C VAL A 117 -2.14 3.11 -16.26
N GLU A 118 -1.57 3.57 -17.36
CA GLU A 118 -2.31 3.90 -18.59
C GLU A 118 -2.63 2.61 -19.36
N LYS A 119 -3.86 2.50 -19.82
CA LYS A 119 -4.28 1.43 -20.74
C LYS A 119 -3.74 1.71 -22.12
N ASP A 120 -2.75 0.94 -22.51
CA ASP A 120 -2.21 0.93 -23.86
C ASP A 120 -2.60 -0.38 -24.59
N ASP A 121 -1.96 -0.67 -25.71
CA ASP A 121 -2.21 -1.91 -26.47
C ASP A 121 -1.54 -3.16 -25.84
N SER A 122 -0.83 -3.01 -24.72
CA SER A 122 -0.23 -4.13 -23.97
C SER A 122 -1.23 -4.72 -22.98
N GLU A 123 -0.99 -5.97 -22.58
CA GLU A 123 -1.82 -6.67 -21.62
C GLU A 123 -1.90 -5.95 -20.26
N TRP A 124 -0.79 -5.34 -19.82
CA TRP A 124 -0.62 -4.81 -18.47
C TRP A 124 -0.62 -3.28 -18.39
N GLY A 125 -0.67 -2.60 -19.55
CA GLY A 125 -0.57 -1.15 -19.63
C GLY A 125 0.82 -0.60 -19.35
N ALA A 126 0.93 0.72 -19.35
CA ALA A 126 2.16 1.46 -19.10
C ALA A 126 2.14 2.19 -17.77
N PHE A 127 3.22 2.11 -17.00
CA PHE A 127 3.40 2.85 -15.75
C PHE A 127 3.33 4.37 -16.00
N VAL A 128 2.52 5.06 -15.20
CA VAL A 128 2.41 6.52 -15.23
C VAL A 128 3.10 7.13 -14.02
N LEU A 129 2.63 6.79 -12.82
CA LEU A 129 3.18 7.30 -11.57
C LEU A 129 2.96 6.31 -10.42
N LEU A 130 3.74 6.52 -9.38
CA LEU A 130 3.55 5.93 -8.05
C LEU A 130 3.26 7.07 -7.08
N ALA A 131 2.27 6.92 -6.24
CA ALA A 131 2.02 7.82 -5.13
C ALA A 131 2.06 7.02 -3.82
N THR A 132 2.69 7.60 -2.79
CA THR A 132 2.71 7.07 -1.43
C THR A 132 2.23 8.13 -0.47
N GLU A 133 1.71 7.73 0.67
CA GLU A 133 1.31 8.65 1.73
C GLU A 133 2.21 8.46 2.95
N ALA A 134 2.69 9.57 3.50
CA ALA A 134 3.37 9.60 4.79
C ALA A 134 2.96 10.89 5.53
N HIS A 135 2.54 10.78 6.79
CA HIS A 135 2.16 11.91 7.65
C HIS A 135 1.16 12.89 7.01
N ASN A 136 0.13 12.38 6.35
CA ASN A 136 -0.88 13.14 5.59
C ASN A 136 -0.31 13.95 4.40
N VAL A 137 0.84 13.56 3.90
CA VAL A 137 1.47 14.13 2.70
C VAL A 137 1.52 13.06 1.63
N LEU A 138 1.00 13.39 0.45
CA LEU A 138 1.09 12.52 -0.72
C LEU A 138 2.38 12.81 -1.48
N HIS A 139 3.27 11.83 -1.56
CA HIS A 139 4.49 11.87 -2.35
C HIS A 139 4.26 11.21 -3.70
N VAL A 140 4.58 11.90 -4.78
CA VAL A 140 4.34 11.42 -6.15
C VAL A 140 5.66 11.24 -6.88
N PHE A 141 5.88 10.03 -7.39
CA PHE A 141 7.07 9.62 -8.13
C PHE A 141 6.70 9.31 -9.58
N ARG A 142 7.54 9.73 -10.51
CA ARG A 142 7.31 9.55 -11.96
C ARG A 142 8.61 9.27 -12.69
N ASN A 143 8.49 8.61 -13.84
CA ASN A 143 9.62 8.44 -14.75
C ASN A 143 9.53 9.37 -15.99
N ASP A 144 8.33 9.85 -16.34
CA ASP A 144 8.13 10.83 -17.40
C ASP A 144 8.05 12.27 -16.83
N PRO A 145 8.97 13.17 -17.17
CA PRO A 145 8.96 14.55 -16.70
C PRO A 145 7.77 15.38 -17.22
N ALA A 146 7.02 14.91 -18.22
CA ALA A 146 5.82 15.57 -18.70
C ALA A 146 4.63 15.46 -17.74
N ILE A 147 4.66 14.47 -16.83
CA ILE A 147 3.64 14.33 -15.80
C ILE A 147 3.84 15.42 -14.76
N THR A 148 2.77 16.13 -14.41
CA THR A 148 2.79 17.23 -13.43
C THR A 148 1.79 16.96 -12.32
N ALA A 149 2.19 17.25 -11.07
CA ALA A 149 1.34 17.21 -9.89
C ALA A 149 0.70 18.57 -9.60
N LYS A 150 -0.43 18.58 -8.88
CA LYS A 150 -1.03 19.81 -8.36
C LYS A 150 -0.29 20.30 -7.11
N ALA A 151 -0.56 21.53 -6.69
CA ALA A 151 0.15 22.21 -5.61
C ALA A 151 0.07 21.53 -4.23
N THR A 152 -0.85 20.59 -4.02
CA THR A 152 -1.00 19.83 -2.76
C THR A 152 -0.25 18.50 -2.74
N GLU A 153 0.38 18.15 -3.84
CA GLU A 153 1.09 16.90 -4.01
C GLU A 153 2.60 17.20 -4.06
N HIS A 154 3.38 16.43 -3.34
CA HIS A 154 4.83 16.50 -3.43
C HIS A 154 5.28 15.66 -4.62
N LEU A 155 5.76 16.35 -5.66
CA LEU A 155 6.38 15.70 -6.80
C LEU A 155 7.86 15.51 -6.52
N GLU A 156 8.24 14.26 -6.39
CA GLU A 156 9.63 13.92 -6.07
C GLU A 156 10.51 13.95 -7.32
N ASP A 157 11.73 14.45 -7.16
CA ASP A 157 12.73 14.50 -8.23
C ASP A 157 13.47 13.16 -8.43
N VAL A 158 12.92 12.09 -7.90
CA VAL A 158 13.46 10.74 -7.99
C VAL A 158 12.53 9.87 -8.81
N GLY A 159 13.07 9.17 -9.78
CA GLY A 159 12.31 8.21 -10.58
C GLY A 159 12.08 6.89 -9.85
N VAL A 160 11.01 6.20 -10.24
CA VAL A 160 10.66 4.87 -9.73
C VAL A 160 11.59 3.83 -10.37
N SER A 161 12.20 3.00 -9.54
CA SER A 161 12.90 1.79 -9.98
C SER A 161 11.98 0.58 -9.82
N PHE A 162 12.23 -0.46 -10.61
CA PHE A 162 11.39 -1.65 -10.64
C PHE A 162 12.19 -2.91 -10.38
N GLU A 163 11.55 -3.88 -9.73
CA GLU A 163 11.96 -5.27 -9.77
C GLU A 163 11.17 -5.99 -10.87
N ALA A 164 11.85 -6.87 -11.63
CA ALA A 164 11.26 -7.68 -12.70
C ALA A 164 10.43 -6.91 -13.73
N THR A 165 10.47 -5.68 -13.94
CA THR A 165 9.78 -4.83 -14.94
C THR A 165 8.51 -4.11 -14.47
N ARG A 166 7.76 -4.62 -13.50
CA ARG A 166 6.47 -4.04 -13.10
C ARG A 166 6.29 -3.83 -11.59
N HIS A 167 7.16 -4.37 -10.76
CA HIS A 167 7.07 -4.21 -9.31
C HIS A 167 7.82 -2.94 -8.89
N PRO A 168 7.15 -1.80 -8.64
CA PRO A 168 7.83 -0.60 -8.18
C PRO A 168 8.43 -0.86 -6.79
N LYS A 169 9.59 -0.25 -6.52
CA LYS A 169 10.28 -0.36 -5.24
C LYS A 169 9.92 0.85 -4.38
N LEU A 170 9.41 0.59 -3.21
CA LEU A 170 9.05 1.54 -2.15
C LEU A 170 10.02 1.47 -1.00
#